data_366d55751de855f71b009ce174d5901c
#
_entry.id   366d55751de855f71b009ce174d5901c
#
_cell.length_a   1.000
_cell.length_b   1.000
_cell.length_c   1.000
_cell.angle_alpha   90.00
_cell.angle_beta   90.00
_cell.angle_gamma   90.00
#
_symmetry.space_group_name_H-M   'P 1'
#
loop_
_entity.id
_entity.type
_entity.pdbx_description
1 polymer ?
#
loop_
_entity_poly.entity_id
_entity_poly.type
_entity_poly.pdbx_seq_one_letter_code
_entity_poly.pdbx_strand_id
1 'polypeptide(L)'
;MKEFWAETVTKASWEELQRLSKEIDFVLIGGWAAFLWTGKHKSKDIDIIVGHDALSGLKQRQALTKNEKLRKYEIKRGDVDIDLYTPFFSKLVIPPEDIVETLHTRIKGIQTIQLEALLVLKQAAHLDRRGSIKGKKD
;
A
#
# COMPACT_ATOMS: atom_id res chain seq x y z
N MET A 1 -0.45 18.76 19.79
CA MET A 1 0.88 18.35 19.31
C MET A 1 0.83 17.08 18.46
N LYS A 2 0.26 16.00 18.97
CA LYS A 2 0.14 14.76 18.19
C LYS A 2 -0.67 14.95 16.93
N GLU A 3 -1.77 15.69 17.00
CA GLU A 3 -2.62 15.94 15.83
C GLU A 3 -1.88 16.74 14.77
N PHE A 4 -1.09 17.75 15.19
CA PHE A 4 -0.31 18.55 14.26
C PHE A 4 0.72 17.68 13.51
N TRP A 5 1.45 16.84 14.24
CA TRP A 5 2.44 15.97 13.62
C TRP A 5 1.78 14.97 12.66
N ALA A 6 0.63 14.40 13.09
CA ALA A 6 -0.09 13.47 12.23
C ALA A 6 -0.57 14.15 10.95
N GLU A 7 -1.06 15.38 11.03
CA GLU A 7 -1.50 16.11 9.85
C GLU A 7 -0.34 16.40 8.89
N THR A 8 0.81 16.83 9.42
CA THR A 8 1.97 17.12 8.61
C THR A 8 2.45 15.88 7.86
N VAL A 9 2.54 14.76 8.57
CA VAL A 9 3.01 13.50 7.97
C VAL A 9 2.01 12.99 6.94
N THR A 10 0.71 13.02 7.25
CA THR A 10 -0.30 12.52 6.31
C THR A 10 -0.42 13.43 5.09
N LYS A 11 -0.20 14.73 5.24
CA LYS A 11 -0.17 15.65 4.11
C LYS A 11 0.99 15.30 3.17
N ALA A 12 2.17 15.07 3.73
CA ALA A 12 3.34 14.68 2.94
C ALA A 12 3.10 13.35 2.21
N SER A 13 2.48 12.41 2.90
CA SER A 13 2.13 11.12 2.32
C SER A 13 1.13 11.28 1.17
N TRP A 14 0.10 12.10 1.35
CA TRP A 14 -0.87 12.37 0.30
C TRP A 14 -0.23 12.99 -0.94
N GLU A 15 0.65 13.96 -0.73
CA GLU A 15 1.35 14.62 -1.84
C GLU A 15 2.25 13.62 -2.58
N GLU A 16 2.91 12.73 -1.83
CA GLU A 16 3.74 11.69 -2.42
C GLU A 16 2.90 10.70 -3.24
N LEU A 17 1.73 10.33 -2.73
CA LEU A 17 0.81 9.45 -3.45
C LEU A 17 0.37 10.08 -4.78
N GLN A 18 0.05 11.38 -4.77
CA GLN A 18 -0.35 12.07 -5.99
C GLN A 18 0.81 12.13 -6.99
N ARG A 19 2.02 12.32 -6.50
CA ARG A 19 3.22 12.34 -7.35
C ARG A 19 3.43 10.98 -8.00
N LEU A 20 3.32 9.91 -7.21
CA LEU A 20 3.44 8.54 -7.72
C LEU A 20 2.38 8.23 -8.78
N SER A 21 1.17 8.72 -8.60
CA SER A 21 0.08 8.44 -9.54
C SER A 21 0.35 9.01 -10.93
N LYS A 22 1.20 10.03 -11.01
CA LYS A 22 1.61 10.62 -12.30
C LYS A 22 2.85 9.95 -12.86
N GLU A 23 3.60 9.26 -12.02
CA GLU A 23 4.89 8.68 -12.37
C GLU A 23 4.78 7.24 -12.86
N ILE A 24 3.91 6.44 -12.21
CA ILE A 24 3.76 5.02 -12.51
C ILE A 24 2.30 4.59 -12.43
N ASP A 25 2.00 3.44 -13.04
CA ASP A 25 0.70 2.79 -12.89
C ASP A 25 0.73 1.88 -11.68
N PHE A 26 -0.32 1.91 -10.89
CA PHE A 26 -0.43 1.05 -9.71
C PHE A 26 -1.89 0.91 -9.30
N VAL A 27 -2.16 -0.05 -8.42
CA VAL A 27 -3.45 -0.15 -7.73
C VAL A 27 -3.20 0.15 -6.25
N LEU A 28 -3.91 1.14 -5.74
CA LEU A 28 -3.78 1.56 -4.35
C LEU A 28 -4.48 0.58 -3.43
N ILE A 29 -3.80 0.18 -2.37
CA ILE A 29 -4.37 -0.66 -1.31
C ILE A 29 -4.08 0.03 0.04
N GLY A 30 -4.39 -0.63 1.14
CA GLY A 30 -4.03 -0.15 2.47
C GLY A 30 -4.79 1.07 2.94
N GLY A 31 -4.14 1.86 3.79
CA GLY A 31 -4.79 2.97 4.50
C GLY A 31 -5.32 4.07 3.59
N TRP A 32 -4.58 4.45 2.55
CA TRP A 32 -5.08 5.48 1.63
C TRP A 32 -6.26 4.99 0.80
N ALA A 33 -6.29 3.70 0.45
CA ALA A 33 -7.45 3.13 -0.23
C ALA A 33 -8.68 3.24 0.68
N ALA A 34 -8.52 2.89 1.95
CA ALA A 34 -9.60 3.01 2.92
C ALA A 34 -10.08 4.47 3.03
N PHE A 35 -9.15 5.42 3.03
CA PHE A 35 -9.50 6.84 3.07
C PHE A 35 -10.30 7.26 1.83
N LEU A 36 -9.89 6.80 0.64
CA LEU A 36 -10.62 7.15 -0.59
C LEU A 36 -12.06 6.62 -0.55
N TRP A 37 -12.26 5.43 0.03
CA TRP A 37 -13.60 4.85 0.12
C TRP A 37 -14.45 5.50 1.20
N THR A 38 -13.88 5.87 2.34
CA THR A 38 -14.66 6.27 3.53
C THR A 38 -14.56 7.74 3.86
N GLY A 39 -13.51 8.43 3.40
CA GLY A 39 -13.24 9.80 3.79
C GLY A 39 -12.70 9.94 5.22
N LYS A 40 -12.34 8.83 5.85
CA LYS A 40 -11.89 8.82 7.24
C LYS A 40 -10.47 8.27 7.36
N HIS A 41 -9.72 8.79 8.33
CA HIS A 41 -8.39 8.28 8.71
C HIS A 41 -7.37 8.30 7.59
N LYS A 42 -6.78 9.46 7.38
CA LYS A 42 -5.65 9.62 6.47
C LYS A 42 -4.52 8.70 6.90
N SER A 43 -3.67 8.34 5.94
CA SER A 43 -2.58 7.39 6.18
C SER A 43 -1.21 8.07 6.17
N LYS A 44 -0.28 7.52 6.94
CA LYS A 44 1.11 7.95 6.92
C LYS A 44 1.88 7.26 5.79
N ASP A 45 1.64 5.98 5.59
CA ASP A 45 2.38 5.17 4.64
C ASP A 45 1.54 4.87 3.40
N ILE A 46 2.21 4.50 2.32
CA ILE A 46 1.58 4.22 1.04
C ILE A 46 1.77 2.74 0.73
N ASP A 47 0.68 2.03 0.42
CA ASP A 47 0.72 0.64 0.00
C ASP A 47 0.13 0.54 -1.40
N ILE A 48 0.93 0.05 -2.36
CA ILE A 48 0.51 -0.06 -3.75
C ILE A 48 0.91 -1.40 -4.34
N ILE A 49 0.14 -1.83 -5.34
CA ILE A 49 0.49 -2.98 -6.17
C ILE A 49 0.99 -2.46 -7.49
N VAL A 50 2.20 -2.85 -7.88
CA VAL A 50 2.81 -2.42 -9.14
C VAL A 50 3.13 -3.64 -10.01
N GLY A 51 3.00 -3.48 -11.32
CA GLY A 51 3.40 -4.51 -12.27
C GLY A 51 4.93 -4.57 -12.37
N HIS A 52 5.43 -5.63 -12.99
CA HIS A 52 6.87 -5.84 -13.10
C HIS A 52 7.57 -4.76 -13.91
N ASP A 53 6.91 -4.22 -14.94
CA ASP A 53 7.50 -3.15 -15.75
C ASP A 53 7.66 -1.86 -14.95
N ALA A 54 6.64 -1.48 -14.20
CA ALA A 54 6.70 -0.29 -13.35
C ALA A 54 7.78 -0.47 -12.27
N LEU A 55 7.86 -1.66 -11.69
CA LEU A 55 8.87 -1.97 -10.68
C LEU A 55 10.27 -1.85 -11.25
N SER A 56 10.50 -2.40 -12.46
CA SER A 56 11.80 -2.29 -13.12
C SER A 56 12.19 -0.84 -13.39
N GLY A 57 11.24 -0.04 -13.84
CA GLY A 57 11.47 1.39 -14.04
C GLY A 57 11.85 2.12 -12.76
N LEU A 58 11.20 1.79 -11.66
CA LEU A 58 11.53 2.37 -10.37
C LEU A 58 12.94 1.96 -9.91
N LYS A 59 13.30 0.69 -10.09
CA LYS A 59 14.64 0.21 -9.73
C LYS A 59 15.74 0.96 -10.45
N GLN A 60 15.51 1.38 -11.68
CA GLN A 60 16.49 2.12 -12.45
C GLN A 60 16.65 3.56 -11.96
N ARG A 61 15.61 4.13 -11.36
CA ARG A 61 15.60 5.54 -10.95
C ARG A 61 15.96 5.75 -9.50
N GLN A 62 15.77 4.74 -8.66
CA GLN A 62 16.04 4.86 -7.24
C GLN A 62 16.25 3.50 -6.59
N ALA A 63 16.87 3.52 -5.41
CA ALA A 63 17.13 2.31 -4.67
C ALA A 63 15.82 1.76 -4.07
N LEU A 64 15.60 0.48 -4.25
CA LEU A 64 14.52 -0.25 -3.62
C LEU A 64 15.11 -1.27 -2.67
N THR A 65 14.50 -1.42 -1.49
CA THR A 65 14.86 -2.48 -0.57
C THR A 65 13.91 -3.65 -0.80
N LYS A 66 14.44 -4.82 -1.09
CA LYS A 66 13.63 -6.02 -1.25
C LYS A 66 13.49 -6.70 0.11
N ASN A 67 12.26 -6.86 0.56
CA ASN A 67 11.96 -7.58 1.78
C ASN A 67 11.49 -8.98 1.41
N GLU A 68 12.39 -9.95 1.44
CA GLU A 68 12.07 -11.32 1.01
C GLU A 68 11.15 -12.04 2.00
N LYS A 69 11.27 -11.71 3.28
CA LYS A 69 10.42 -12.32 4.30
C LYS A 69 8.96 -11.95 4.12
N LEU A 70 8.69 -10.66 3.88
CA LEU A 70 7.34 -10.17 3.67
C LEU A 70 6.93 -10.11 2.21
N ARG A 71 7.82 -10.46 1.31
CA ARG A 71 7.61 -10.50 -0.14
C ARG A 71 7.05 -9.20 -0.68
N LYS A 72 7.79 -8.12 -0.41
CA LYS A 72 7.46 -6.79 -0.92
C LYS A 72 8.73 -5.99 -1.12
N TYR A 73 8.61 -4.87 -1.82
CA TYR A 73 9.69 -3.92 -1.97
C TYR A 73 9.35 -2.66 -1.18
N GLU A 74 10.36 -1.96 -0.72
CA GLU A 74 10.18 -0.78 0.12
C GLU A 74 10.99 0.39 -0.40
N ILE A 75 10.37 1.58 -0.38
CA ILE A 75 11.03 2.84 -0.69
C ILE A 75 10.75 3.79 0.47
N LYS A 76 11.77 4.55 0.85
CA LYS A 76 11.59 5.64 1.82
C LYS A 76 11.76 6.97 1.12
N ARG A 77 10.79 7.85 1.26
CA ARG A 77 10.86 9.21 0.76
C ARG A 77 10.55 10.16 1.92
N GLY A 78 11.61 10.71 2.55
CA GLY A 78 11.46 11.47 3.78
C GLY A 78 10.87 10.59 4.88
N ASP A 79 9.77 11.04 5.48
CA ASP A 79 9.09 10.29 6.54
C ASP A 79 8.03 9.32 6.00
N VAL A 80 7.90 9.22 4.68
CA VAL A 80 6.89 8.39 4.05
C VAL A 80 7.49 7.07 3.61
N ASP A 81 6.94 5.97 4.12
CA ASP A 81 7.31 4.63 3.67
C ASP A 81 6.34 4.18 2.58
N ILE A 82 6.90 3.69 1.48
CA ILE A 82 6.12 3.18 0.36
C ILE A 82 6.38 1.68 0.26
N ASP A 83 5.33 0.89 0.43
CA ASP A 83 5.40 -0.56 0.29
C ASP A 83 4.82 -0.94 -1.07
N LEU A 84 5.63 -1.66 -1.86
CA LEU A 84 5.26 -2.08 -3.20
C LEU A 84 5.09 -3.59 -3.23
N TYR A 85 3.88 -4.02 -3.57
CA TYR A 85 3.56 -5.42 -3.77
C TYR A 85 3.50 -5.68 -5.27
N THR A 86 3.84 -6.88 -5.70
CA THR A 86 3.88 -7.18 -7.12
C THR A 86 3.28 -8.56 -7.39
N PRO A 87 2.58 -8.73 -8.54
CA PRO A 87 1.99 -10.01 -8.91
C PRO A 87 3.01 -11.15 -8.93
N PHE A 88 2.57 -12.33 -8.53
CA PHE A 88 3.35 -13.58 -8.56
C PHE A 88 4.57 -13.63 -7.64
N PHE A 89 4.83 -12.58 -6.89
CA PHE A 89 5.87 -12.54 -5.87
C PHE A 89 5.29 -12.29 -4.48
N SER A 90 4.50 -11.23 -4.36
CA SER A 90 3.90 -10.86 -3.08
C SER A 90 2.76 -11.79 -2.71
N LYS A 91 2.63 -12.07 -1.39
CA LYS A 91 1.58 -12.93 -0.87
C LYS A 91 0.65 -12.14 0.01
N LEU A 92 -0.53 -11.86 -0.52
CA LEU A 92 -1.63 -11.28 0.22
C LEU A 92 -2.74 -12.33 0.26
N VAL A 93 -3.69 -12.20 1.17
CA VAL A 93 -4.80 -13.15 1.25
C VAL A 93 -5.59 -13.21 -0.06
N ILE A 94 -5.63 -12.09 -0.79
CA ILE A 94 -6.07 -12.07 -2.17
C ILE A 94 -4.82 -11.83 -3.01
N PRO A 95 -4.50 -12.70 -3.96
CA PRO A 95 -3.29 -12.52 -4.76
C PRO A 95 -3.26 -11.17 -5.47
N PRO A 96 -2.12 -10.45 -5.47
CA PRO A 96 -2.03 -9.18 -6.17
C PRO A 96 -2.43 -9.24 -7.63
N GLU A 97 -2.12 -10.34 -8.31
CA GLU A 97 -2.49 -10.52 -9.72
C GLU A 97 -4.00 -10.46 -9.93
N ASP A 98 -4.79 -10.98 -8.99
CA ASP A 98 -6.24 -10.95 -9.08
C ASP A 98 -6.77 -9.53 -8.87
N ILE A 99 -6.15 -8.79 -7.96
CA ILE A 99 -6.55 -7.42 -7.67
C ILE A 99 -6.28 -6.54 -8.89
N VAL A 100 -5.11 -6.68 -9.49
CA VAL A 100 -4.73 -5.91 -10.68
C VAL A 100 -5.62 -6.24 -11.86
N GLU A 101 -6.01 -7.50 -11.99
CA GLU A 101 -6.81 -7.93 -13.14
C GLU A 101 -8.27 -7.47 -13.06
N THR A 102 -8.95 -7.67 -11.92
CA THR A 102 -10.39 -7.45 -11.85
C THR A 102 -10.91 -6.73 -10.62
N LEU A 103 -10.13 -6.62 -9.55
CA LEU A 103 -10.65 -6.16 -8.27
C LEU A 103 -10.24 -4.72 -7.93
N HIS A 104 -10.36 -3.84 -8.90
CA HIS A 104 -10.07 -2.41 -8.67
C HIS A 104 -11.06 -1.52 -9.41
N THR A 105 -11.12 -0.28 -8.98
CA THR A 105 -11.93 0.77 -9.60
C THR A 105 -11.15 2.08 -9.49
N ARG A 106 -11.65 3.12 -10.15
CA ARG A 106 -10.96 4.41 -10.11
C ARG A 106 -11.72 5.35 -9.18
N ILE A 107 -11.02 5.89 -8.18
CA ILE A 107 -11.56 6.85 -7.23
C ILE A 107 -10.68 8.09 -7.27
N LYS A 108 -11.27 9.24 -7.56
CA LYS A 108 -10.53 10.52 -7.68
C LYS A 108 -9.31 10.40 -8.60
N GLY A 109 -9.46 9.66 -9.68
CA GLY A 109 -8.39 9.48 -10.66
C GLY A 109 -7.34 8.46 -10.31
N ILE A 110 -7.45 7.78 -9.18
CA ILE A 110 -6.48 6.79 -8.71
C ILE A 110 -7.09 5.39 -8.78
N GLN A 111 -6.39 4.45 -9.44
CA GLN A 111 -6.82 3.06 -9.43
C GLN A 111 -6.70 2.52 -8.01
N THR A 112 -7.81 2.05 -7.49
CA THR A 112 -7.93 1.68 -6.09
C THR A 112 -8.59 0.32 -5.97
N ILE A 113 -8.13 -0.50 -5.02
CA ILE A 113 -8.73 -1.80 -4.74
C ILE A 113 -10.22 -1.62 -4.43
N GLN A 114 -11.06 -2.56 -4.88
CA GLN A 114 -12.47 -2.53 -4.57
C GLN A 114 -12.70 -2.70 -3.06
N LEU A 115 -13.79 -2.12 -2.56
CA LEU A 115 -14.04 -2.07 -1.12
C LEU A 115 -14.10 -3.45 -0.48
N GLU A 116 -14.77 -4.39 -1.10
CA GLU A 116 -14.92 -5.74 -0.54
C GLU A 116 -13.55 -6.42 -0.41
N ALA A 117 -12.72 -6.29 -1.43
CA ALA A 117 -11.37 -6.86 -1.40
C ALA A 117 -10.51 -6.18 -0.33
N LEU A 118 -10.63 -4.85 -0.21
CA LEU A 118 -9.91 -4.11 0.81
C LEU A 118 -10.28 -4.59 2.21
N LEU A 119 -11.55 -4.81 2.46
CA LEU A 119 -12.02 -5.29 3.76
C LEU A 119 -11.46 -6.67 4.08
N VAL A 120 -11.39 -7.55 3.09
CA VAL A 120 -10.79 -8.87 3.26
C VAL A 120 -9.31 -8.75 3.64
N LEU A 121 -8.56 -7.89 2.93
CA LEU A 121 -7.14 -7.68 3.25
C LEU A 121 -6.95 -7.11 4.66
N LYS A 122 -7.78 -6.16 5.06
CA LYS A 122 -7.70 -5.57 6.40
C LYS A 122 -7.99 -6.58 7.49
N GLN A 123 -9.00 -7.39 7.28
CA GLN A 123 -9.37 -8.43 8.25
C GLN A 123 -8.26 -9.45 8.40
N ALA A 124 -7.68 -9.90 7.29
CA ALA A 124 -6.57 -10.85 7.32
C ALA A 124 -5.36 -10.29 8.06
N ALA A 125 -5.00 -9.02 7.80
CA ALA A 125 -3.89 -8.37 8.48
C ALA A 125 -4.15 -8.25 9.98
N HIS A 126 -5.38 -7.97 10.36
CA HIS A 126 -5.76 -7.89 11.77
C HIS A 126 -5.62 -9.25 12.47
N LEU A 127 -6.09 -10.31 11.82
CA LEU A 127 -5.98 -11.66 12.35
C LEU A 127 -4.53 -12.10 12.49
N ASP A 128 -3.69 -11.79 11.50
CA ASP A 128 -2.26 -12.10 11.56
C ASP A 128 -1.59 -11.41 12.73
N ARG A 129 -1.89 -10.14 12.97
CA ARG A 129 -1.31 -9.41 14.10
C ARG A 129 -1.75 -10.01 15.43
N ARG A 130 -3.00 -10.42 15.57
CA ARG A 130 -3.50 -11.08 16.75
C ARG A 130 -2.81 -12.42 16.98
N GLY A 131 -2.65 -13.20 15.92
CA GLY A 131 -1.96 -14.46 15.97
C GLY A 131 -0.51 -14.30 16.40
N SER A 132 0.19 -13.31 15.84
CA SER A 132 1.58 -13.02 16.19
C SER A 132 1.72 -12.63 17.66
N ILE A 133 0.80 -11.82 18.16
CA ILE A 133 0.81 -11.42 19.58
C ILE A 133 0.61 -12.62 20.48
N LYS A 134 -0.33 -13.49 20.13
CA LYS A 134 -0.57 -14.71 20.90
C LYS A 134 0.66 -15.61 20.88
N GLY A 135 1.29 -15.79 19.73
CA GLY A 135 2.47 -16.60 19.61
C GLY A 135 3.63 -16.10 20.47
N LYS A 136 3.76 -14.77 20.59
CA LYS A 136 4.81 -14.18 21.41
C LYS A 136 4.57 -14.37 22.91
N LYS A 137 3.33 -14.48 23.33
CA LYS A 137 3.00 -14.69 24.74
C LYS A 137 3.19 -16.15 25.18
N ASP A 138 3.07 -17.04 24.27
CA ASP A 138 3.23 -18.47 24.52
C ASP A 138 4.70 -18.88 24.50
#